data_6f1def936e22f8d470f17bdee45f16c5
#
_entry.id   6f1def936e22f8d470f17bdee45f16c5
#
_cell.length_a   1.000
_cell.length_b   1.000
_cell.length_c   1.000
_cell.angle_alpha   90.00
_cell.angle_beta   90.00
_cell.angle_gamma   90.00
#
_symmetry.space_group_name_H-M   'P 1'
#
loop_
_entity.id
_entity.type
_entity.pdbx_description
1 polymer ?
#
loop_
_entity_poly.entity_id
_entity_poly.type
_entity_poly.pdbx_seq_one_letter_code
_entity_poly.pdbx_strand_id
1 'polypeptide(L)'
;MRVLTVLPQHNLQDVPAEAAAIEAAGYDGAVTMENKYEPFLPLAVAATATDRIELSTGIAIAFARSPMVVAETAHDLQTASKGRFTLGLGSQVKGHNERRFSVPWSPPVPRLREYIEGMRAIWRCWEKGEKLNYVGEHYQFTLMTPNFIPDRNGLPPVPVTIAAVGPAMLRLAGRVC
;
A
#
# COMPACT_ATOMS: atom_id res chain seq x y z
N MET A 1 -15.79 -16.87 -5.50
CA MET A 1 -15.93 -15.56 -4.85
C MET A 1 -14.86 -15.49 -3.80
N ARG A 2 -14.12 -14.36 -3.67
CA ARG A 2 -13.13 -14.19 -2.59
C ARG A 2 -13.78 -13.42 -1.44
N VAL A 3 -13.52 -13.85 -0.21
CA VAL A 3 -14.10 -13.26 1.01
C VAL A 3 -12.96 -12.84 1.94
N LEU A 4 -12.82 -11.54 2.14
CA LEU A 4 -11.86 -10.96 3.06
C LEU A 4 -12.59 -10.46 4.32
N THR A 5 -11.90 -10.50 5.46
CA THR A 5 -12.40 -9.94 6.72
C THR A 5 -11.47 -8.88 7.27
N VAL A 6 -11.95 -8.07 8.20
CA VAL A 6 -11.12 -7.05 8.85
C VAL A 6 -10.22 -7.70 9.91
N LEU A 7 -8.92 -7.42 9.82
CA LEU A 7 -7.97 -7.80 10.85
C LEU A 7 -8.08 -6.83 12.05
N PRO A 8 -8.26 -7.31 13.28
CA PRO A 8 -8.21 -6.48 14.47
C PRO A 8 -6.86 -5.76 14.61
N GLN A 9 -6.90 -4.45 14.94
CA GLN A 9 -5.71 -3.58 14.93
C GLN A 9 -5.39 -2.93 16.29
N HIS A 10 -6.18 -3.24 17.32
CA HIS A 10 -6.10 -2.52 18.59
C HIS A 10 -4.86 -2.87 19.43
N ASN A 11 -4.30 -4.05 19.24
CA ASN A 11 -3.10 -4.52 19.93
C ASN A 11 -2.26 -5.41 19.00
N LEU A 12 -1.03 -5.01 18.72
CA LEU A 12 -0.16 -5.78 17.82
C LEU A 12 0.24 -7.16 18.38
N GLN A 13 0.20 -7.34 19.70
CA GLN A 13 0.51 -8.63 20.33
C GLN A 13 -0.56 -9.70 20.04
N ASP A 14 -1.80 -9.28 19.78
CA ASP A 14 -2.91 -10.19 19.51
C ASP A 14 -2.99 -10.57 18.02
N VAL A 15 -2.39 -9.76 17.14
CA VAL A 15 -2.45 -9.94 15.68
C VAL A 15 -2.04 -11.34 15.20
N PRO A 16 -0.98 -11.99 15.74
CA PRO A 16 -0.62 -13.34 15.28
C PRO A 16 -1.73 -14.36 15.46
N ALA A 17 -2.37 -14.35 16.64
CA ALA A 17 -3.46 -15.28 16.96
C ALA A 17 -4.72 -14.96 16.12
N GLU A 18 -5.07 -13.68 15.98
CA GLU A 18 -6.20 -13.21 15.18
C GLU A 18 -6.03 -13.55 13.69
N ALA A 19 -4.85 -13.32 13.12
CA ALA A 19 -4.58 -13.62 11.73
C ALA A 19 -4.61 -15.14 11.46
N ALA A 20 -4.03 -15.95 12.36
CA ALA A 20 -4.11 -17.40 12.27
C ALA A 20 -5.55 -17.93 12.40
N ALA A 21 -6.36 -17.33 13.26
CA ALA A 21 -7.78 -17.68 13.40
C ALA A 21 -8.58 -17.35 12.13
N ILE A 22 -8.32 -16.19 11.49
CA ILE A 22 -8.91 -15.82 10.20
C ILE A 22 -8.53 -16.83 9.11
N GLU A 23 -7.28 -17.25 9.05
CA GLU A 23 -6.81 -18.24 8.10
C GLU A 23 -7.43 -19.61 8.34
N ALA A 24 -7.52 -20.05 9.60
CA ALA A 24 -8.16 -21.31 9.99
C ALA A 24 -9.67 -21.34 9.71
N ALA A 25 -10.34 -20.19 9.82
CA ALA A 25 -11.76 -20.04 9.50
C ALA A 25 -12.07 -20.12 8.00
N GLY A 26 -11.04 -20.14 7.14
CA GLY A 26 -11.18 -20.32 5.70
C GLY A 26 -11.43 -19.03 4.90
N TYR A 27 -11.18 -17.86 5.47
CA TYR A 27 -11.18 -16.62 4.72
C TYR A 27 -10.07 -16.61 3.66
N ASP A 28 -10.32 -15.90 2.55
CA ASP A 28 -9.33 -15.71 1.48
C ASP A 28 -8.30 -14.63 1.82
N GLY A 29 -8.64 -13.71 2.73
CA GLY A 29 -7.73 -12.65 3.12
C GLY A 29 -8.17 -11.85 4.34
N ALA A 30 -7.25 -11.02 4.82
CA ALA A 30 -7.44 -10.09 5.91
C ALA A 30 -7.09 -8.67 5.48
N VAL A 31 -7.89 -7.70 5.91
CA VAL A 31 -7.75 -6.30 5.51
C VAL A 31 -7.65 -5.38 6.73
N THR A 32 -6.74 -4.41 6.68
CA THR A 32 -6.62 -3.35 7.67
C THR A 32 -7.19 -2.04 7.15
N MET A 33 -7.67 -1.18 8.04
CA MET A 33 -8.21 0.15 7.70
C MET A 33 -7.47 1.24 8.46
N GLU A 34 -7.09 2.30 7.76
CA GLU A 34 -6.49 3.47 8.41
C GLU A 34 -7.55 4.42 8.97
N ASN A 35 -7.87 4.24 10.24
CA ASN A 35 -8.76 5.14 10.97
C ASN A 35 -8.14 5.59 12.31
N LYS A 36 -8.15 4.75 13.34
CA LYS A 36 -7.52 5.00 14.65
C LYS A 36 -6.07 4.54 14.69
N TYR A 37 -5.75 3.51 13.91
CA TYR A 37 -4.46 2.81 13.94
C TYR A 37 -3.78 2.88 12.59
N GLU A 38 -2.48 2.68 12.60
CA GLU A 38 -1.62 2.58 11.43
C GLU A 38 -1.92 1.26 10.69
N PRO A 39 -2.12 1.26 9.36
CA PRO A 39 -2.62 0.07 8.66
C PRO A 39 -1.54 -0.97 8.33
N PHE A 40 -0.26 -0.60 8.22
CA PHE A 40 0.79 -1.51 7.75
C PHE A 40 1.39 -2.39 8.85
N LEU A 41 1.53 -1.87 10.08
CA LEU A 41 2.14 -2.60 11.18
C LEU A 41 1.43 -3.92 11.51
N PRO A 42 0.09 -3.97 11.63
CA PRO A 42 -0.61 -5.24 11.83
C PRO A 42 -0.40 -6.23 10.70
N LEU A 43 -0.29 -5.76 9.46
CA LEU A 43 -0.04 -6.63 8.29
C LEU A 43 1.36 -7.21 8.30
N ALA A 44 2.37 -6.46 8.78
CA ALA A 44 3.72 -6.99 8.93
C ALA A 44 3.76 -8.14 9.94
N VAL A 45 3.03 -7.99 11.06
CA VAL A 45 2.92 -9.05 12.07
C VAL A 45 2.13 -10.25 11.52
N ALA A 46 0.99 -10.02 10.85
CA ALA A 46 0.17 -11.06 10.25
C ALA A 46 0.92 -11.84 9.14
N ALA A 47 1.79 -11.16 8.38
CA ALA A 47 2.57 -11.78 7.31
C ALA A 47 3.47 -12.92 7.82
N THR A 48 3.98 -12.81 9.05
CA THR A 48 4.83 -13.82 9.68
C THR A 48 4.05 -14.92 10.41
N ALA A 49 2.74 -14.72 10.62
CA ALA A 49 1.87 -15.61 11.36
C ALA A 49 0.88 -16.39 10.48
N THR A 50 0.92 -16.18 9.17
CA THR A 50 0.02 -16.81 8.17
C THR A 50 0.80 -17.28 6.95
N ASP A 51 0.28 -18.28 6.26
CA ASP A 51 0.94 -18.86 5.08
C ASP A 51 0.13 -18.73 3.79
N ARG A 52 -1.18 -18.52 3.86
CA ARG A 52 -2.09 -18.63 2.71
C ARG A 52 -2.90 -17.38 2.41
N ILE A 53 -3.45 -16.72 3.43
CA ILE A 53 -4.38 -15.61 3.24
C ILE A 53 -3.71 -14.38 2.61
N GLU A 54 -4.45 -13.69 1.75
CA GLU A 54 -4.06 -12.37 1.25
C GLU A 54 -4.10 -11.34 2.38
N LEU A 55 -3.13 -10.44 2.38
CA LEU A 55 -3.03 -9.34 3.33
C LEU A 55 -3.14 -8.03 2.58
N SER A 56 -4.07 -7.16 2.97
CA SER A 56 -4.24 -5.91 2.24
C SER A 56 -4.59 -4.73 3.13
N THR A 57 -4.23 -3.53 2.68
CA THR A 57 -4.79 -2.29 3.25
C THR A 57 -6.11 -1.97 2.53
N GLY A 58 -7.15 -1.63 3.27
CA GLY A 58 -8.44 -1.24 2.71
C GLY A 58 -9.04 -0.03 3.42
N ILE A 59 -8.38 1.08 3.31
CA ILE A 59 -7.21 1.55 2.57
C ILE A 59 -6.15 2.17 3.50
N ALA A 60 -4.93 2.33 2.98
CA ALA A 60 -3.95 3.26 3.56
C ALA A 60 -4.11 4.65 2.92
N ILE A 61 -3.99 5.71 3.72
CA ILE A 61 -4.12 7.09 3.27
C ILE A 61 -2.85 7.49 2.51
N ALA A 62 -2.95 7.65 1.20
CA ALA A 62 -1.80 7.92 0.34
C ALA A 62 -1.12 9.26 0.65
N PHE A 63 -1.88 10.36 0.72
CA PHE A 63 -1.32 11.71 0.74
C PHE A 63 -0.64 12.09 2.06
N ALA A 64 -0.89 11.36 3.12
CA ALA A 64 -0.18 11.52 4.39
C ALA A 64 1.24 10.95 4.39
N ARG A 65 1.63 10.21 3.33
CA ARG A 65 2.92 9.53 3.19
C ARG A 65 3.57 9.86 1.84
N SER A 66 4.91 9.85 1.79
CA SER A 66 5.62 9.90 0.51
C SER A 66 5.40 8.61 -0.30
N PRO A 67 5.24 8.67 -1.64
CA PRO A 67 5.27 7.49 -2.49
C PRO A 67 6.50 6.60 -2.29
N MET A 68 7.68 7.19 -1.99
CA MET A 68 8.90 6.44 -1.70
C MET A 68 8.73 5.56 -0.45
N VAL A 69 8.27 6.15 0.65
CA VAL A 69 8.07 5.42 1.92
C VAL A 69 7.04 4.30 1.77
N VAL A 70 5.97 4.55 1.01
CA VAL A 70 4.97 3.50 0.76
C VAL A 70 5.49 2.42 -0.18
N ALA A 71 6.33 2.78 -1.16
CA ALA A 71 6.97 1.80 -2.03
C ALA A 71 7.90 0.87 -1.25
N GLU A 72 8.70 1.40 -0.29
CA GLU A 72 9.54 0.63 0.63
C GLU A 72 8.69 -0.31 1.50
N THR A 73 7.70 0.24 2.19
CA THR A 73 6.79 -0.55 3.06
C THR A 73 6.09 -1.67 2.29
N ALA A 74 5.62 -1.38 1.07
CA ALA A 74 4.94 -2.37 0.25
C ALA A 74 5.89 -3.47 -0.26
N HIS A 75 7.14 -3.13 -0.58
CA HIS A 75 8.16 -4.10 -0.95
C HIS A 75 8.50 -5.04 0.21
N ASP A 76 8.67 -4.49 1.43
CA ASP A 76 8.94 -5.28 2.63
C ASP A 76 7.76 -6.20 2.97
N LEU A 77 6.53 -5.71 2.89
CA LEU A 77 5.33 -6.51 3.12
C LEU A 77 5.14 -7.59 2.06
N GLN A 78 5.45 -7.31 0.80
CA GLN A 78 5.43 -8.30 -0.28
C GLN A 78 6.42 -9.42 0.00
N THR A 79 7.62 -9.07 0.45
CA THR A 79 8.66 -10.02 0.84
C THR A 79 8.24 -10.85 2.07
N ALA A 80 7.83 -10.19 3.14
CA ALA A 80 7.42 -10.85 4.39
C ALA A 80 6.22 -11.79 4.21
N SER A 81 5.27 -11.39 3.36
CA SER A 81 4.09 -12.20 3.04
C SER A 81 4.32 -13.23 1.92
N LYS A 82 5.52 -13.31 1.35
CA LYS A 82 5.83 -14.21 0.22
C LYS A 82 4.89 -14.00 -0.98
N GLY A 83 4.63 -12.74 -1.34
CA GLY A 83 3.82 -12.37 -2.48
C GLY A 83 2.31 -12.26 -2.23
N ARG A 84 1.85 -12.31 -0.98
CA ARG A 84 0.43 -12.26 -0.62
C ARG A 84 -0.10 -10.85 -0.30
N PHE A 85 0.73 -9.82 -0.36
CA PHE A 85 0.33 -8.46 -0.03
C PHE A 85 -0.31 -7.74 -1.21
N THR A 86 -1.40 -7.00 -0.95
CA THR A 86 -2.05 -6.07 -1.88
C THR A 86 -2.13 -4.68 -1.24
N LEU A 87 -1.64 -3.68 -1.95
CA LEU A 87 -1.64 -2.29 -1.49
C LEU A 87 -2.92 -1.58 -1.89
N GLY A 88 -3.82 -1.35 -0.93
CA GLY A 88 -5.01 -0.52 -1.12
C GLY A 88 -4.77 0.91 -0.66
N LEU A 89 -4.98 1.88 -1.55
CA LEU A 89 -4.75 3.30 -1.33
C LEU A 89 -6.02 4.15 -1.42
N GLY A 90 -6.07 5.23 -0.68
CA GLY A 90 -7.12 6.24 -0.76
C GLY A 90 -6.59 7.66 -0.56
N SER A 91 -7.26 8.64 -1.18
CA SER A 91 -6.87 10.06 -1.09
C SER A 91 -7.23 10.71 0.23
N GLN A 92 -8.11 10.13 1.02
CA GLN A 92 -8.80 10.77 2.14
C GLN A 92 -9.53 12.06 1.72
N VAL A 93 -10.27 12.70 2.63
CA VAL A 93 -10.96 13.96 2.38
C VAL A 93 -10.10 15.17 2.75
N LYS A 94 -10.42 16.34 2.15
CA LYS A 94 -9.67 17.59 2.34
C LYS A 94 -9.42 17.91 3.81
N GLY A 95 -10.47 17.89 4.64
CA GLY A 95 -10.36 18.28 6.03
C GLY A 95 -9.40 17.42 6.86
N HIS A 96 -9.31 16.11 6.57
CA HIS A 96 -8.33 15.24 7.22
C HIS A 96 -6.92 15.47 6.70
N ASN A 97 -6.75 15.65 5.39
CA ASN A 97 -5.42 15.96 4.85
C ASN A 97 -4.85 17.23 5.49
N GLU A 98 -5.60 18.33 5.48
CA GLU A 98 -5.10 19.62 5.96
C GLU A 98 -4.99 19.70 7.49
N ARG A 99 -6.01 19.25 8.23
CA ARG A 99 -6.09 19.54 9.68
C ARG A 99 -5.65 18.39 10.58
N ARG A 100 -5.60 17.15 10.05
CA ARG A 100 -5.10 15.98 10.80
C ARG A 100 -3.69 15.60 10.40
N PHE A 101 -3.38 15.66 9.10
CA PHE A 101 -2.08 15.23 8.57
C PHE A 101 -1.16 16.41 8.18
N SER A 102 -1.65 17.66 8.26
CA SER A 102 -0.88 18.87 7.86
C SER A 102 -0.37 18.81 6.41
N VAL A 103 -1.16 18.22 5.52
CA VAL A 103 -0.82 18.06 4.11
C VAL A 103 -1.68 19.00 3.27
N PRO A 104 -1.10 19.88 2.44
CA PRO A 104 -1.85 20.73 1.54
C PRO A 104 -2.78 19.94 0.62
N TRP A 105 -4.00 20.41 0.46
CA TRP A 105 -4.95 19.80 -0.46
C TRP A 105 -4.64 20.16 -1.91
N SER A 106 -4.77 19.18 -2.77
CA SER A 106 -4.74 19.33 -4.23
C SER A 106 -5.75 18.36 -4.86
N PRO A 107 -6.12 18.53 -6.14
CA PRO A 107 -7.04 17.64 -6.83
C PRO A 107 -6.62 16.18 -6.68
N PRO A 108 -7.48 15.30 -6.10
CA PRO A 108 -7.03 13.97 -5.67
C PRO A 108 -6.75 13.01 -6.84
N VAL A 109 -7.47 13.14 -7.95
CA VAL A 109 -7.33 12.19 -9.08
C VAL A 109 -5.97 12.30 -9.76
N PRO A 110 -5.50 13.48 -10.22
CA PRO A 110 -4.18 13.61 -10.82
C PRO A 110 -3.07 13.29 -9.81
N ARG A 111 -3.20 13.75 -8.56
CA ARG A 111 -2.20 13.48 -7.52
C ARG A 111 -2.07 11.98 -7.20
N LEU A 112 -3.19 11.26 -7.09
CA LEU A 112 -3.15 9.81 -6.82
C LEU A 112 -2.61 9.01 -8.01
N ARG A 113 -2.89 9.46 -9.25
CA ARG A 113 -2.27 8.89 -10.44
C ARG A 113 -0.75 9.00 -10.35
N GLU A 114 -0.22 10.20 -10.15
CA GLU A 114 1.24 10.43 -10.06
C GLU A 114 1.86 9.70 -8.87
N TYR A 115 1.14 9.58 -7.76
CA TYR A 115 1.56 8.79 -6.61
C TYR A 115 1.87 7.34 -7.00
N ILE A 116 0.92 6.69 -7.70
CA ILE A 116 1.06 5.29 -8.13
C ILE A 116 2.10 5.14 -9.23
N GLU A 117 2.13 6.06 -10.19
CA GLU A 117 3.14 6.06 -11.28
C GLU A 117 4.54 6.23 -10.70
N GLY A 118 4.71 7.12 -9.71
CA GLY A 118 5.96 7.33 -8.99
C GLY A 118 6.44 6.07 -8.26
N MET A 119 5.55 5.41 -7.49
CA MET A 119 5.86 4.12 -6.85
C MET A 119 6.30 3.07 -7.88
N ARG A 120 5.59 2.96 -9.00
CA ARG A 120 5.96 2.01 -10.06
C ARG A 120 7.30 2.31 -10.70
N ALA A 121 7.66 3.59 -10.85
CA ALA A 121 8.99 3.98 -11.32
C ALA A 121 10.08 3.57 -10.31
N ILE A 122 9.81 3.73 -9.01
CA ILE A 122 10.70 3.30 -7.94
C ILE A 122 10.88 1.76 -7.98
N TRP A 123 9.81 0.99 -8.03
CA TRP A 123 9.89 -0.48 -8.12
C TRP A 123 10.59 -0.97 -9.39
N ARG A 124 10.39 -0.33 -10.54
CA ARG A 124 11.15 -0.66 -11.76
C ARG A 124 12.65 -0.39 -11.60
N CYS A 125 13.00 0.69 -10.90
CA CYS A 125 14.39 0.98 -10.59
C CYS A 125 15.01 -0.17 -9.76
N TRP A 126 14.32 -0.63 -8.72
CA TRP A 126 14.81 -1.70 -7.86
C TRP A 126 14.86 -3.06 -8.56
N GLU A 127 13.78 -3.46 -9.23
CA GLU A 127 13.65 -4.79 -9.82
C GLU A 127 14.39 -4.94 -11.15
N LYS A 128 14.41 -3.90 -11.98
CA LYS A 128 14.98 -3.96 -13.33
C LYS A 128 16.29 -3.20 -13.50
N GLY A 129 16.70 -2.43 -12.49
CA GLY A 129 17.89 -1.57 -12.58
C GLY A 129 17.69 -0.36 -13.53
N GLU A 130 16.44 0.02 -13.81
CA GLU A 130 16.14 1.21 -14.59
C GLU A 130 16.55 2.46 -13.80
N LYS A 131 17.10 3.47 -14.50
CA LYS A 131 17.41 4.75 -13.84
C LYS A 131 16.12 5.39 -13.33
N LEU A 132 16.09 5.73 -12.03
CA LEU A 132 14.95 6.45 -11.46
C LEU A 132 14.89 7.86 -12.04
N ASN A 133 13.85 8.13 -12.83
CA ASN A 133 13.59 9.44 -13.43
C ASN A 133 12.08 9.62 -13.63
N TYR A 134 11.39 9.99 -12.56
CA TYR A 134 9.98 10.34 -12.61
C TYR A 134 9.80 11.81 -12.24
N VAL A 135 9.19 12.59 -13.14
CA VAL A 135 8.91 14.02 -12.94
C VAL A 135 7.45 14.26 -13.28
N GLY A 136 6.65 14.60 -12.27
CA GLY A 136 5.26 14.99 -12.40
C GLY A 136 5.01 16.38 -11.83
N GLU A 137 3.76 16.78 -11.77
CA GLU A 137 3.32 18.05 -11.17
C GLU A 137 3.35 17.98 -9.63
N HIS A 138 3.02 16.83 -9.06
CA HIS A 138 2.91 16.63 -7.62
C HIS A 138 4.10 15.91 -7.00
N TYR A 139 4.79 15.09 -7.77
CA TYR A 139 5.89 14.26 -7.29
C TYR A 139 7.07 14.21 -8.25
N GLN A 140 8.28 14.21 -7.68
CA GLN A 140 9.52 14.07 -8.44
C GLN A 140 10.45 13.08 -7.74
N PHE A 141 10.92 12.06 -8.49
CA PHE A 141 11.88 11.06 -8.02
C PHE A 141 12.98 10.89 -9.07
N THR A 142 14.15 11.48 -8.82
CA THR A 142 15.27 11.51 -9.76
C THR A 142 16.59 11.06 -9.14
N LEU A 143 16.56 10.69 -7.85
CA LEU A 143 17.73 10.22 -7.12
C LEU A 143 17.48 8.82 -6.56
N MET A 144 18.36 7.90 -6.91
CA MET A 144 18.48 6.58 -6.31
C MET A 144 19.95 6.17 -6.33
N THR A 145 20.53 5.98 -5.17
CA THR A 145 21.93 5.52 -5.05
C THR A 145 21.94 4.04 -4.64
N PRO A 146 23.01 3.28 -4.96
CA PRO A 146 23.06 1.84 -4.71
C PRO A 146 22.71 1.42 -3.29
N ASN A 147 23.08 2.22 -2.28
CA ASN A 147 22.82 1.91 -0.87
C ASN A 147 21.34 1.99 -0.47
N PHE A 148 20.47 2.52 -1.33
CA PHE A 148 19.02 2.64 -1.10
C PHE A 148 18.20 1.73 -2.02
N ILE A 149 18.86 0.82 -2.73
CA ILE A 149 18.21 -0.19 -3.56
C ILE A 149 18.12 -1.47 -2.73
N PRO A 150 16.91 -1.93 -2.38
CA PRO A 150 16.74 -3.20 -1.66
C PRO A 150 17.14 -4.38 -2.54
N ASP A 151 17.43 -5.50 -1.90
CA ASP A 151 17.63 -6.76 -2.62
C ASP A 151 16.36 -7.17 -3.37
N ARG A 152 16.55 -7.71 -4.57
CA ARG A 152 15.42 -8.24 -5.35
C ARG A 152 14.83 -9.45 -4.66
N ASN A 153 13.53 -9.45 -4.47
CA ASN A 153 12.84 -10.56 -3.83
C ASN A 153 12.32 -11.63 -4.82
N GLY A 154 12.38 -11.37 -6.12
CA GLY A 154 11.93 -12.29 -7.17
C GLY A 154 10.43 -12.54 -7.20
N LEU A 155 9.64 -11.75 -6.46
CA LEU A 155 8.20 -11.89 -6.38
C LEU A 155 7.50 -11.08 -7.48
N PRO A 156 6.23 -11.39 -7.78
CA PRO A 156 5.41 -10.55 -8.66
C PRO A 156 5.31 -9.12 -8.11
N PRO A 157 5.15 -8.12 -8.99
CA PRO A 157 4.91 -6.73 -8.57
C PRO A 157 3.76 -6.63 -7.58
N VAL A 158 3.89 -5.72 -6.59
CA VAL A 158 2.82 -5.47 -5.60
C VAL A 158 1.54 -5.04 -6.33
N PRO A 159 0.43 -5.78 -6.18
CA PRO A 159 -0.86 -5.33 -6.70
C PRO A 159 -1.30 -4.06 -5.98
N VAL A 160 -1.85 -3.11 -6.73
CA VAL A 160 -2.36 -1.85 -6.19
C VAL A 160 -3.86 -1.76 -6.44
N THR A 161 -4.62 -1.42 -5.43
CA THR A 161 -6.04 -1.07 -5.52
C THR A 161 -6.27 0.34 -4.99
N ILE A 162 -7.35 1.01 -5.41
CA ILE A 162 -7.70 2.33 -4.89
C ILE A 162 -9.16 2.43 -4.48
N ALA A 163 -9.44 3.20 -3.43
CA ALA A 163 -10.81 3.58 -3.09
C ALA A 163 -11.35 4.56 -4.14
N ALA A 164 -12.39 4.15 -4.86
CA ALA A 164 -12.97 4.91 -5.95
C ALA A 164 -14.49 5.00 -5.81
N VAL A 165 -15.02 6.22 -5.63
CA VAL A 165 -16.45 6.48 -5.47
C VAL A 165 -17.00 7.25 -6.67
N GLY A 166 -16.33 8.33 -7.09
CA GLY A 166 -16.78 9.16 -8.21
C GLY A 166 -16.28 8.67 -9.58
N PRO A 167 -16.96 9.03 -10.68
CA PRO A 167 -16.63 8.56 -12.03
C PRO A 167 -15.18 8.81 -12.45
N ALA A 168 -14.58 9.93 -12.04
CA ALA A 168 -13.20 10.25 -12.38
C ALA A 168 -12.20 9.31 -11.67
N MET A 169 -12.45 8.98 -10.40
CA MET A 169 -11.61 8.05 -9.63
C MET A 169 -11.81 6.61 -10.11
N LEU A 170 -13.03 6.22 -10.50
CA LEU A 170 -13.31 4.90 -11.10
C LEU A 170 -12.55 4.74 -12.43
N ARG A 171 -12.53 5.78 -13.27
CA ARG A 171 -11.71 5.74 -14.51
C ARG A 171 -10.22 5.66 -14.22
N LEU A 172 -9.75 6.32 -13.15
CA LEU A 172 -8.36 6.18 -12.73
C LEU A 172 -8.08 4.74 -12.28
N ALA A 173 -8.95 4.17 -11.43
CA ALA A 173 -8.79 2.78 -10.98
C ALA A 173 -8.61 1.82 -12.16
N GLY A 174 -9.47 1.88 -13.16
CA GLY A 174 -9.37 1.03 -14.35
C GLY A 174 -8.11 1.25 -15.21
N ARG A 175 -7.30 2.28 -14.93
CA ARG A 175 -6.03 2.55 -15.65
C ARG A 175 -4.80 2.15 -14.85
N VAL A 176 -4.90 2.22 -13.52
CA VAL A 176 -3.73 2.08 -12.63
C VAL A 176 -3.83 0.92 -11.63
N CYS A 177 -4.89 0.12 -11.66
CA CYS A 177 -5.05 -1.06 -10.81
C CYS A 177 -5.01 -2.36 -11.59
#